data_65a64c17e71f275a42ef0f0645941492
#
_entry.id   65a64c17e71f275a42ef0f0645941492
#
_cell.length_a   1.000
_cell.length_b   1.000
_cell.length_c   1.000
_cell.angle_alpha   90.00
_cell.angle_beta   90.00
_cell.angle_gamma   90.00
#
_symmetry.space_group_name_H-M   'P 1'
#
loop_
_entity.id
_entity.type
_entity.pdbx_description
1 polymer ?
#
loop_
_entity_poly.entity_id
_entity_poly.type
_entity_poly.pdbx_seq_one_letter_code
_entity_poly.pdbx_strand_id
1 'polypeptide(L)'
;MSIEDIKQLMDGFDPASLLPNLDTMLGKTAFLMRILVLLGPIILLALGVAYLLVSPREANYHFGYRCYFGMGSEEAWRFTQRIAGLVWGGLGLVLTVVMLLISGSFGKLEPMDMVWKAVWCGVWEAVLIALACIGINITVAVFFDRSGRRKR
;
A
#
# COMPACT_ATOMS: atom_id res chain seq x y z
N MET A 1 27.12 47.09 -26.16
CA MET A 1 26.98 45.62 -26.09
C MET A 1 26.82 45.16 -27.51
N SER A 2 27.85 44.53 -28.05
CA SER A 2 27.91 44.04 -29.44
C SER A 2 27.08 42.76 -29.58
N ILE A 3 26.60 42.51 -30.82
CA ILE A 3 25.90 41.25 -31.13
C ILE A 3 26.80 40.03 -30.84
N GLU A 4 28.11 40.21 -30.94
CA GLU A 4 29.11 39.19 -30.61
C GLU A 4 29.19 38.90 -29.11
N ASP A 5 29.03 39.95 -28.27
CA ASP A 5 28.99 39.78 -26.80
C ASP A 5 27.73 38.97 -26.34
N ILE A 6 26.60 39.19 -27.02
CA ILE A 6 25.37 38.44 -26.78
C ILE A 6 25.49 36.98 -27.24
N LYS A 7 26.18 36.76 -28.36
CA LYS A 7 26.40 35.41 -28.87
C LYS A 7 27.35 34.59 -27.99
N GLN A 8 28.41 35.21 -27.48
CA GLN A 8 29.33 34.59 -26.51
C GLN A 8 28.62 34.27 -25.17
N LEU A 9 27.72 35.14 -24.72
CA LEU A 9 26.88 34.89 -23.52
C LEU A 9 25.90 33.76 -23.77
N MET A 10 25.35 33.62 -24.96
CA MET A 10 24.43 32.53 -25.31
C MET A 10 25.19 31.19 -25.52
N ASP A 11 26.35 31.20 -26.11
CA ASP A 11 27.19 30.01 -26.31
C ASP A 11 27.84 29.50 -25.01
N GLY A 12 28.01 30.40 -24.01
CA GLY A 12 28.46 30.05 -22.65
C GLY A 12 27.36 29.71 -21.67
N PHE A 13 26.08 29.87 -22.07
CA PHE A 13 24.95 29.57 -21.24
C PHE A 13 24.56 28.09 -21.39
N ASP A 14 25.05 27.26 -20.50
CA ASP A 14 24.60 25.88 -20.36
C ASP A 14 23.34 25.84 -19.50
N PRO A 15 22.14 25.68 -20.11
CA PRO A 15 20.89 25.58 -19.36
C PRO A 15 20.86 24.36 -18.42
N ALA A 16 21.70 23.36 -18.67
CA ALA A 16 21.84 22.19 -17.78
C ALA A 16 22.53 22.56 -16.45
N SER A 17 23.32 23.63 -16.42
CA SER A 17 23.96 24.11 -15.19
C SER A 17 23.01 24.80 -14.21
N LEU A 18 21.85 25.26 -14.69
CA LEU A 18 20.79 25.88 -13.88
C LEU A 18 19.82 24.86 -13.28
N LEU A 19 19.79 23.66 -13.86
CA LEU A 19 18.97 22.58 -13.32
C LEU A 19 19.79 21.82 -12.27
N PRO A 20 19.41 21.88 -10.98
CA PRO A 20 20.08 21.06 -9.97
C PRO A 20 20.00 19.61 -10.41
N ASN A 21 21.17 19.00 -10.67
CA ASN A 21 21.40 17.60 -11.06
C ASN A 21 20.11 16.80 -11.32
N LEU A 22 19.60 16.85 -12.55
CA LEU A 22 18.41 16.09 -12.98
C LEU A 22 18.45 14.63 -12.50
N ASP A 23 19.64 14.01 -12.58
CA ASP A 23 19.85 12.64 -12.10
C ASP A 23 19.60 12.50 -10.60
N THR A 24 19.97 13.50 -9.80
CA THR A 24 19.72 13.50 -8.35
C THR A 24 18.23 13.69 -8.04
N MET A 25 17.54 14.55 -8.81
CA MET A 25 16.09 14.73 -8.65
C MET A 25 15.32 13.51 -9.10
N LEU A 26 15.70 12.89 -10.24
CA LEU A 26 15.11 11.64 -10.72
C LEU A 26 15.32 10.49 -9.72
N GLY A 27 16.50 10.39 -9.14
CA GLY A 27 16.81 9.40 -8.10
C GLY A 27 15.96 9.60 -6.83
N LYS A 28 15.77 10.86 -6.39
CA LYS A 28 14.89 11.18 -5.25
C LYS A 28 13.43 10.85 -5.55
N THR A 29 12.95 11.18 -6.75
CA THR A 29 11.57 10.88 -7.17
C THR A 29 11.33 9.38 -7.23
N ALA A 30 12.25 8.61 -7.81
CA ALA A 30 12.17 7.14 -7.85
C ALA A 30 12.15 6.53 -6.43
N PHE A 31 12.95 7.07 -5.52
CA PHE A 31 12.98 6.64 -4.12
C PHE A 31 11.64 6.93 -3.42
N LEU A 32 11.07 8.13 -3.58
CA LEU A 32 9.78 8.49 -3.01
C LEU A 32 8.65 7.62 -3.56
N MET A 33 8.62 7.35 -4.87
CA MET A 33 7.62 6.46 -5.48
C MET A 33 7.75 5.02 -4.99
N ARG A 34 8.97 4.53 -4.74
CA ARG A 34 9.17 3.20 -4.11
C ARG A 34 8.58 3.14 -2.71
N ILE A 35 8.84 4.15 -1.88
CA ILE A 35 8.26 4.23 -0.53
C ILE A 35 6.73 4.25 -0.62
N LEU A 36 6.18 5.08 -1.49
CA LEU A 36 4.73 5.24 -1.64
C LEU A 36 4.04 3.92 -1.99
N VAL A 37 4.57 3.17 -2.96
CA VAL A 37 4.01 1.90 -3.42
C VAL A 37 4.19 0.77 -2.40
N LEU A 38 5.23 0.83 -1.55
CA LEU A 38 5.48 -0.18 -0.52
C LEU A 38 4.75 0.08 0.79
N LEU A 39 4.33 1.33 1.03
CA LEU A 39 3.76 1.73 2.31
C LEU A 39 2.48 0.95 2.65
N GLY A 40 1.57 0.82 1.70
CA GLY A 40 0.31 0.11 1.89
C GLY A 40 0.51 -1.38 2.20
N PRO A 41 1.24 -2.15 1.37
CA PRO A 41 1.54 -3.55 1.64
C PRO A 41 2.19 -3.79 3.00
N ILE A 42 3.14 -2.94 3.39
CA ILE A 42 3.81 -3.05 4.70
C ILE A 42 2.83 -2.79 5.85
N ILE A 43 1.97 -1.78 5.73
CA ILE A 43 0.92 -1.50 6.73
C ILE A 43 -0.05 -2.68 6.82
N LEU A 44 -0.47 -3.25 5.69
CA LEU A 44 -1.33 -4.45 5.66
C LEU A 44 -0.68 -5.63 6.37
N LEU A 45 0.58 -5.89 6.09
CA LEU A 45 1.34 -6.95 6.73
C LEU A 45 1.43 -6.72 8.25
N ALA A 46 1.76 -5.50 8.67
CA ALA A 46 1.84 -5.13 10.09
C ALA A 46 0.48 -5.30 10.80
N LEU A 47 -0.62 -4.85 10.17
CA LEU A 47 -1.97 -5.04 10.70
C LEU A 47 -2.36 -6.51 10.76
N GLY A 48 -2.01 -7.31 9.74
CA GLY A 48 -2.25 -8.75 9.73
C GLY A 48 -1.56 -9.45 10.90
N VAL A 49 -0.29 -9.16 11.13
CA VAL A 49 0.48 -9.67 12.27
C VAL A 49 -0.12 -9.19 13.61
N ALA A 50 -0.50 -7.91 13.68
CA ALA A 50 -1.09 -7.34 14.89
C ALA A 50 -2.44 -8.01 15.24
N TYR A 51 -3.28 -8.31 14.27
CA TYR A 51 -4.55 -9.02 14.49
C TYR A 51 -4.33 -10.48 14.95
N LEU A 52 -3.26 -11.11 14.53
CA LEU A 52 -2.93 -12.47 14.99
C LEU A 52 -2.36 -12.51 16.39
N LEU A 53 -1.51 -11.54 16.76
CA LEU A 53 -0.71 -11.57 18.00
C LEU A 53 -1.32 -10.74 19.14
N VAL A 54 -1.92 -9.59 18.83
CA VAL A 54 -2.28 -8.56 19.81
C VAL A 54 -3.81 -8.40 19.96
N SER A 55 -4.59 -9.15 19.17
CA SER A 55 -6.06 -9.00 19.19
C SER A 55 -6.64 -9.25 20.59
N PRO A 56 -7.47 -8.33 21.11
CA PRO A 56 -8.17 -8.51 22.38
C PRO A 56 -9.07 -9.74 22.35
N ARG A 57 -9.23 -10.38 23.52
CA ARG A 57 -10.10 -11.56 23.65
C ARG A 57 -11.58 -11.21 23.48
N GLU A 58 -11.95 -10.01 23.86
CA GLU A 58 -13.33 -9.49 23.78
C GLU A 58 -13.46 -8.46 22.68
N ALA A 59 -14.66 -8.37 22.09
CA ALA A 59 -14.98 -7.37 21.10
C ALA A 59 -14.84 -5.96 21.70
N ASN A 60 -13.99 -5.14 21.16
CA ASN A 60 -13.80 -3.77 21.58
C ASN A 60 -13.85 -2.78 20.41
N TYR A 61 -13.99 -1.48 20.76
CA TYR A 61 -14.06 -0.41 19.77
C TYR A 61 -12.71 0.27 19.48
N HIS A 62 -11.60 -0.20 20.06
CA HIS A 62 -10.31 0.45 19.91
C HIS A 62 -9.42 -0.26 18.91
N PHE A 63 -9.34 -1.60 18.95
CA PHE A 63 -8.45 -2.36 18.13
C PHE A 63 -9.08 -3.67 17.64
N GLY A 64 -8.91 -3.98 16.34
CA GLY A 64 -9.37 -5.21 15.70
C GLY A 64 -10.20 -4.95 14.44
N TYR A 65 -10.32 -5.96 13.59
CA TYR A 65 -11.16 -5.92 12.39
C TYR A 65 -12.64 -6.07 12.80
N ARG A 66 -13.45 -5.12 12.39
CA ARG A 66 -14.87 -5.05 12.76
C ARG A 66 -15.75 -5.44 11.60
N CYS A 67 -16.57 -6.45 11.80
CA CYS A 67 -17.67 -6.75 10.90
C CYS A 67 -18.94 -7.04 11.71
N TYR A 68 -20.07 -6.86 11.08
CA TYR A 68 -21.38 -6.97 11.73
C TYR A 68 -21.59 -8.31 12.46
N PHE A 69 -21.27 -9.41 11.80
CA PHE A 69 -21.43 -10.76 12.37
C PHE A 69 -20.34 -11.14 13.37
N GLY A 70 -19.15 -10.54 13.25
CA GLY A 70 -18.00 -10.83 14.12
C GLY A 70 -18.10 -10.20 15.50
N MET A 71 -18.94 -9.18 15.67
CA MET A 71 -19.10 -8.50 16.96
C MET A 71 -20.22 -9.11 17.85
N GLY A 72 -20.94 -10.13 17.38
CA GLY A 72 -22.07 -10.71 18.07
C GLY A 72 -21.70 -11.62 19.26
N SER A 73 -20.50 -12.18 19.30
CA SER A 73 -20.00 -13.02 20.38
C SER A 73 -18.47 -13.03 20.44
N GLU A 74 -17.92 -13.47 21.58
CA GLU A 74 -16.46 -13.62 21.75
C GLU A 74 -15.88 -14.63 20.76
N GLU A 75 -16.58 -15.74 20.49
CA GLU A 75 -16.16 -16.75 19.52
C GLU A 75 -16.12 -16.17 18.09
N ALA A 76 -17.17 -15.47 17.68
CA ALA A 76 -17.23 -14.81 16.38
C ALA A 76 -16.14 -13.73 16.24
N TRP A 77 -15.88 -12.99 17.30
CA TRP A 77 -14.82 -11.98 17.34
C TRP A 77 -13.44 -12.62 17.13
N ARG A 78 -13.09 -13.62 17.92
CA ARG A 78 -11.78 -14.31 17.79
C ARG A 78 -11.60 -14.94 16.42
N PHE A 79 -12.65 -15.55 15.88
CA PHE A 79 -12.62 -16.11 14.52
C PHE A 79 -12.35 -15.00 13.50
N THR A 80 -13.09 -13.88 13.59
CA THR A 80 -12.91 -12.74 12.69
C THR A 80 -11.49 -12.20 12.72
N GLN A 81 -10.91 -12.00 13.92
CA GLN A 81 -9.54 -11.50 14.03
C GLN A 81 -8.51 -12.45 13.39
N ARG A 82 -8.68 -13.77 13.59
CA ARG A 82 -7.81 -14.77 12.98
C ARG A 82 -7.89 -14.75 11.46
N ILE A 83 -9.11 -14.75 10.92
CA ILE A 83 -9.31 -14.71 9.46
C ILE A 83 -8.78 -13.39 8.88
N ALA A 84 -9.11 -12.26 9.50
CA ALA A 84 -8.61 -10.96 9.07
C ALA A 84 -7.07 -10.90 9.11
N GLY A 85 -6.47 -11.40 10.20
CA GLY A 85 -5.03 -11.45 10.35
C GLY A 85 -4.33 -12.31 9.28
N LEU A 86 -4.89 -13.49 8.99
CA LEU A 86 -4.35 -14.37 7.94
C LEU A 86 -4.51 -13.75 6.54
N VAL A 87 -5.68 -13.21 6.22
CA VAL A 87 -5.96 -12.61 4.90
C VAL A 87 -5.10 -11.36 4.69
N TRP A 88 -5.07 -10.45 5.67
CA TRP A 88 -4.30 -9.20 5.55
C TRP A 88 -2.80 -9.43 5.64
N GLY A 89 -2.36 -10.34 6.52
CA GLY A 89 -0.95 -10.73 6.60
C GLY A 89 -0.48 -11.40 5.33
N GLY A 90 -1.24 -12.37 4.80
CA GLY A 90 -0.94 -13.06 3.55
C GLY A 90 -0.95 -12.12 2.34
N LEU A 91 -2.00 -11.30 2.20
CA LEU A 91 -2.10 -10.30 1.13
C LEU A 91 -0.97 -9.27 1.23
N GLY A 92 -0.70 -8.74 2.43
CA GLY A 92 0.37 -7.78 2.67
C GLY A 92 1.75 -8.36 2.32
N LEU A 93 2.01 -9.62 2.66
CA LEU A 93 3.25 -10.31 2.31
C LEU A 93 3.42 -10.44 0.80
N VAL A 94 2.40 -10.97 0.11
CA VAL A 94 2.43 -11.15 -1.35
C VAL A 94 2.59 -9.80 -2.06
N LEU A 95 1.79 -8.79 -1.68
CA LEU A 95 1.89 -7.46 -2.26
C LEU A 95 3.25 -6.82 -1.99
N THR A 96 3.83 -6.96 -0.81
CA THR A 96 5.17 -6.44 -0.51
C THR A 96 6.20 -7.01 -1.47
N VAL A 97 6.20 -8.32 -1.71
CA VAL A 97 7.13 -8.96 -2.64
C VAL A 97 6.90 -8.47 -4.08
N VAL A 98 5.65 -8.44 -4.54
CA VAL A 98 5.30 -7.96 -5.88
C VAL A 98 5.71 -6.50 -6.08
N MET A 99 5.40 -5.63 -5.12
CA MET A 99 5.74 -4.20 -5.19
C MET A 99 7.24 -3.94 -5.10
N LEU A 100 8.01 -4.77 -4.37
CA LEU A 100 9.47 -4.71 -4.39
C LEU A 100 10.02 -4.99 -5.78
N LEU A 101 9.52 -6.03 -6.45
CA LEU A 101 9.94 -6.39 -7.80
C LEU A 101 9.58 -5.28 -8.82
N ILE A 102 8.35 -4.76 -8.76
CA ILE A 102 7.89 -3.69 -9.65
C ILE A 102 8.70 -2.40 -9.42
N SER A 103 8.88 -1.99 -8.17
CA SER A 103 9.58 -0.76 -7.80
C SER A 103 11.07 -0.79 -8.16
N GLY A 104 11.66 -1.97 -8.30
CA GLY A 104 13.03 -2.15 -8.81
C GLY A 104 13.23 -1.57 -10.22
N SER A 105 12.17 -1.50 -11.03
CA SER A 105 12.21 -0.93 -12.38
C SER A 105 12.08 0.60 -12.42
N PHE A 106 11.70 1.26 -11.33
CA PHE A 106 11.39 2.71 -11.32
C PHE A 106 12.58 3.60 -11.72
N GLY A 107 13.80 3.24 -11.34
CA GLY A 107 14.98 4.01 -11.70
C GLY A 107 15.35 3.99 -13.20
N LYS A 108 14.64 3.18 -14.02
CA LYS A 108 14.86 3.05 -15.46
C LYS A 108 13.74 3.69 -16.28
N LEU A 109 12.72 4.24 -15.63
CA LEU A 109 11.54 4.81 -16.28
C LEU A 109 11.65 6.33 -16.36
N GLU A 110 11.01 6.91 -17.36
CA GLU A 110 10.77 8.35 -17.40
C GLU A 110 9.88 8.79 -16.22
N PRO A 111 10.00 10.03 -15.75
CA PRO A 111 9.27 10.50 -14.56
C PRO A 111 7.75 10.29 -14.65
N MET A 112 7.17 10.57 -15.82
CA MET A 112 5.72 10.44 -16.03
C MET A 112 5.27 8.98 -16.02
N ASP A 113 6.00 8.10 -16.66
CA ASP A 113 5.72 6.66 -16.72
C ASP A 113 5.85 6.02 -15.33
N MET A 114 6.83 6.46 -14.55
CA MET A 114 7.02 6.03 -13.17
C MET A 114 5.81 6.42 -12.29
N VAL A 115 5.32 7.65 -12.40
CA VAL A 115 4.15 8.12 -11.66
C VAL A 115 2.92 7.32 -12.06
N TRP A 116 2.65 7.15 -13.37
CA TRP A 116 1.52 6.34 -13.84
C TRP A 116 1.59 4.91 -13.35
N LYS A 117 2.77 4.29 -13.37
CA LYS A 117 2.97 2.94 -12.86
C LYS A 117 2.71 2.85 -11.37
N ALA A 118 3.17 3.82 -10.58
CA ALA A 118 2.90 3.89 -9.15
C ALA A 118 1.40 4.07 -8.85
N VAL A 119 0.70 4.92 -9.61
CA VAL A 119 -0.76 5.11 -9.48
C VAL A 119 -1.50 3.80 -9.76
N TRP A 120 -1.17 3.09 -10.85
CA TRP A 120 -1.80 1.81 -11.16
C TRP A 120 -1.53 0.75 -10.09
N CYS A 121 -0.31 0.71 -9.52
CA CYS A 121 -0.02 -0.16 -8.38
C CYS A 121 -0.96 0.15 -7.21
N GLY A 122 -1.13 1.42 -6.84
CA GLY A 122 -2.04 1.83 -5.77
C GLY A 122 -3.52 1.50 -6.06
N VAL A 123 -3.97 1.66 -7.30
CA VAL A 123 -5.34 1.27 -7.71
C VAL A 123 -5.56 -0.23 -7.52
N TRP A 124 -4.65 -1.07 -8.02
CA TRP A 124 -4.76 -2.53 -7.86
C TRP A 124 -4.69 -2.95 -6.41
N GLU A 125 -3.84 -2.31 -5.62
CA GLU A 125 -3.76 -2.54 -4.18
C GLU A 125 -5.09 -2.23 -3.49
N ALA A 126 -5.70 -1.06 -3.77
CA ALA A 126 -6.99 -0.68 -3.22
C ALA A 126 -8.11 -1.68 -3.60
N VAL A 127 -8.14 -2.15 -4.85
CA VAL A 127 -9.09 -3.16 -5.32
C VAL A 127 -8.91 -4.48 -4.56
N LEU A 128 -7.67 -4.95 -4.39
CA LEU A 128 -7.39 -6.19 -3.67
C LEU A 128 -7.74 -6.10 -2.19
N ILE A 129 -7.48 -4.95 -1.54
CA ILE A 129 -7.90 -4.68 -0.17
C ILE A 129 -9.44 -4.74 -0.05
N ALA A 130 -10.16 -4.09 -0.96
CA ALA A 130 -11.62 -4.10 -0.96
C ALA A 130 -12.18 -5.53 -1.12
N LEU A 131 -11.61 -6.32 -2.04
CA LEU A 131 -11.99 -7.71 -2.23
C LEU A 131 -11.68 -8.58 -0.99
N ALA A 132 -10.53 -8.35 -0.36
CA ALA A 132 -10.17 -9.03 0.88
C ALA A 132 -11.16 -8.70 2.02
N CYS A 133 -11.55 -7.44 2.19
CA CYS A 133 -12.56 -7.03 3.16
C CYS A 133 -13.92 -7.71 2.90
N ILE A 134 -14.36 -7.75 1.64
CA ILE A 134 -15.60 -8.45 1.25
C ILE A 134 -15.48 -9.94 1.58
N GLY A 135 -14.36 -10.57 1.21
CA GLY A 135 -14.11 -11.99 1.48
C GLY A 135 -14.13 -12.32 2.97
N ILE A 136 -13.50 -11.50 3.83
CA ILE A 136 -13.54 -11.67 5.28
C ILE A 136 -14.98 -11.56 5.79
N ASN A 137 -15.73 -10.54 5.37
CA ASN A 137 -17.10 -10.33 5.80
C ASN A 137 -18.03 -11.49 5.39
N ILE A 138 -17.89 -11.98 4.15
CA ILE A 138 -18.65 -13.14 3.67
C ILE A 138 -18.29 -14.39 4.48
N THR A 139 -17.01 -14.64 4.71
CA THR A 139 -16.55 -15.79 5.48
C THR A 139 -17.15 -15.78 6.87
N VAL A 140 -17.09 -14.66 7.58
CA VAL A 140 -17.70 -14.55 8.93
C VAL A 140 -19.22 -14.73 8.88
N ALA A 141 -19.91 -14.14 7.89
CA ALA A 141 -21.36 -14.26 7.73
C ALA A 141 -21.82 -15.70 7.40
N VAL A 142 -20.98 -16.49 6.75
CA VAL A 142 -21.26 -17.91 6.48
C VAL A 142 -21.20 -18.73 7.76
N PHE A 143 -20.21 -18.49 8.62
CA PHE A 143 -20.00 -19.28 9.83
C PHE A 143 -20.80 -18.82 11.05
N PHE A 144 -21.20 -17.55 11.10
CA PHE A 144 -21.90 -16.98 12.25
C PHE A 144 -23.21 -16.29 11.84
N ASP A 145 -24.20 -16.32 12.75
CA ASP A 145 -25.45 -15.58 12.63
C ASP A 145 -25.31 -14.15 13.21
N ARG A 146 -26.40 -13.37 13.16
CA ARG A 146 -26.43 -12.00 13.69
C ARG A 146 -26.20 -11.92 15.20
N SER A 147 -26.48 -12.99 15.95
CA SER A 147 -26.25 -13.09 17.38
C SER A 147 -24.86 -13.63 17.73
N GLY A 148 -24.00 -13.84 16.74
CA GLY A 148 -22.67 -14.40 16.90
C GLY A 148 -22.67 -15.91 17.25
N ARG A 149 -23.79 -16.62 17.02
CA ARG A 149 -23.84 -18.07 17.17
C ARG A 149 -23.33 -18.75 15.92
N ARG A 150 -22.52 -19.78 16.09
CA ARG A 150 -22.00 -20.55 14.98
C ARG A 150 -23.14 -21.30 14.29
N LYS A 151 -23.24 -21.12 12.97
CA LYS A 151 -24.17 -21.88 12.15
C LYS A 151 -23.67 -23.32 12.02
N ARG A 152 -24.55 -24.28 12.18
CA ARG A 152 -24.26 -25.71 11.99
C ARG A 152 -24.29 -26.07 10.52
#